data_1bb1813fdc37b0da8a7bd89d30d4d4e4
#
_entry.id   1bb1813fdc37b0da8a7bd89d30d4d4e4
#
_cell.length_a   1.000
_cell.length_b   1.000
_cell.length_c   1.000
_cell.angle_alpha   90.00
_cell.angle_beta   90.00
_cell.angle_gamma   90.00
#
_symmetry.space_group_name_H-M   'P 1'
#
loop_
_entity.id
_entity.type
_entity.pdbx_description
1 polymer ?
#
loop_
_entity_poly.entity_id
_entity_poly.type
_entity_poly.pdbx_seq_one_letter_code
_entity_poly.pdbx_strand_id
1 'polypeptide(L)'
;MLFRSHKYTITAWSDEEQIIKITKQIERKIDVIKADYYLDNELFIHEIAIYKISTPVMMENPEVSRVIRRSGARMMEVNPTYATVQIAGLTEEVQNLFNALNSFGCLLQYSRSGRIAVTRSMDEPVSEYLHKNKNM
;
A
#
# COMPACT_ATOMS: atom_id res chain seq x y z
N MET A 1 -27.67 11.68 -11.13
CA MET A 1 -26.43 12.18 -10.49
C MET A 1 -25.57 11.01 -10.08
N LEU A 2 -24.36 10.94 -10.61
CA LEU A 2 -23.41 9.89 -10.23
C LEU A 2 -22.67 10.30 -8.96
N PHE A 3 -22.88 9.53 -7.90
CA PHE A 3 -22.14 9.72 -6.65
C PHE A 3 -20.79 9.01 -6.76
N ARG A 4 -19.71 9.78 -6.62
CA ARG A 4 -18.37 9.22 -6.51
C ARG A 4 -17.82 9.49 -5.11
N SER A 5 -17.45 8.44 -4.42
CA SER A 5 -16.74 8.55 -3.16
C SER A 5 -15.34 7.94 -3.30
N HIS A 6 -14.39 8.51 -2.58
CA HIS A 6 -13.04 8.01 -2.52
C HIS A 6 -12.69 7.65 -1.08
N LYS A 7 -11.95 6.57 -0.93
CA LYS A 7 -11.45 6.12 0.36
C LYS A 7 -9.95 6.41 0.46
N TYR A 8 -9.56 7.07 1.52
CA TYR A 8 -8.16 7.37 1.80
C TYR A 8 -7.72 6.66 3.07
N THR A 9 -6.53 6.08 3.05
CA THR A 9 -5.91 5.47 4.21
C THR A 9 -4.75 6.33 4.67
N ILE A 10 -4.83 6.81 5.91
CA ILE A 10 -3.80 7.64 6.52
C ILE A 10 -3.21 6.87 7.68
N THR A 11 -1.88 6.72 7.69
CA THR A 11 -1.16 6.04 8.76
C THR A 11 -0.54 7.08 9.70
N ALA A 12 -0.72 6.89 11.02
CA ALA A 12 -0.14 7.76 12.02
C ALA A 12 0.43 6.93 13.17
N TRP A 13 1.58 7.35 13.68
CA TRP A 13 2.18 6.81 14.89
C TRP A 13 1.76 7.68 16.06
N SER A 14 0.72 7.26 16.78
CA SER A 14 0.17 8.04 17.89
C SER A 14 -0.53 7.12 18.88
N ASP A 15 -0.81 7.65 20.08
CA ASP A 15 -1.66 6.94 21.04
C ASP A 15 -3.13 7.03 20.62
N GLU A 16 -3.98 6.27 21.30
CA GLU A 16 -5.40 6.20 20.96
C GLU A 16 -6.11 7.55 21.14
N GLU A 17 -5.76 8.34 22.15
CA GLU A 17 -6.35 9.66 22.37
C GLU A 17 -6.06 10.61 21.21
N GLN A 18 -4.82 10.62 20.71
CA GLN A 18 -4.43 11.45 19.59
C GLN A 18 -5.12 11.03 18.30
N ILE A 19 -5.24 9.72 18.06
CA ILE A 19 -5.90 9.23 16.84
C ILE A 19 -7.40 9.58 16.84
N ILE A 20 -8.06 9.55 17.98
CA ILE A 20 -9.44 9.98 18.12
C ILE A 20 -9.58 11.44 17.77
N LYS A 21 -8.69 12.30 18.27
CA LYS A 21 -8.69 13.74 17.97
C LYS A 21 -8.47 14.01 16.49
N ILE A 22 -7.51 13.32 15.88
CA ILE A 22 -7.21 13.47 14.45
C ILE A 22 -8.43 13.04 13.62
N THR A 23 -9.05 11.93 13.95
CA THR A 23 -10.25 11.43 13.27
C THR A 23 -11.38 12.46 13.31
N LYS A 24 -11.64 13.05 14.47
CA LYS A 24 -12.67 14.07 14.62
C LYS A 24 -12.36 15.34 13.82
N GLN A 25 -11.10 15.74 13.77
CA GLN A 25 -10.68 16.90 12.97
C GLN A 25 -10.86 16.65 11.47
N ILE A 26 -10.53 15.45 10.99
CA ILE A 26 -10.72 15.08 9.59
C ILE A 26 -12.20 15.07 9.24
N GLU A 27 -13.04 14.51 10.12
CA GLU A 27 -14.49 14.40 9.91
C GLU A 27 -15.18 15.76 9.80
N ARG A 28 -14.60 16.80 10.38
CA ARG A 28 -15.12 18.17 10.30
C ARG A 28 -14.88 18.86 8.95
N LYS A 29 -14.07 18.28 8.08
CA LYS A 29 -13.82 18.86 6.76
C LYS A 29 -15.05 18.69 5.87
N ILE A 30 -15.35 19.70 5.06
CA ILE A 30 -16.57 19.76 4.25
C ILE A 30 -16.71 18.57 3.30
N ASP A 31 -15.60 18.14 2.71
CA ASP A 31 -15.59 17.07 1.70
C ASP A 31 -15.50 15.66 2.29
N VAL A 32 -15.45 15.53 3.61
CA VAL A 32 -15.34 14.24 4.28
C VAL A 32 -16.72 13.75 4.68
N ILE A 33 -17.12 12.58 4.13
CA ILE A 33 -18.38 11.92 4.48
C ILE A 33 -18.28 11.27 5.84
N LYS A 34 -17.20 10.55 6.08
CA LYS A 34 -16.96 9.84 7.33
C LYS A 34 -15.46 9.59 7.52
N ALA A 35 -15.01 9.69 8.76
CA ALA A 35 -13.67 9.27 9.17
C ALA A 35 -13.76 8.34 10.36
N ASP A 36 -13.02 7.23 10.31
CA ASP A 36 -12.89 6.26 11.37
C ASP A 36 -11.42 5.98 11.62
N TYR A 37 -11.10 5.50 12.81
CA TYR A 37 -9.75 5.05 13.11
C TYR A 37 -9.76 3.56 13.42
N TYR A 38 -8.62 2.90 13.15
CA TYR A 38 -8.43 1.49 13.42
C TYR A 38 -7.01 1.26 13.92
N LEU A 39 -6.87 0.26 14.79
CA LEU A 39 -5.56 -0.25 15.19
C LEU A 39 -5.09 -1.31 14.18
N ASP A 40 -3.79 -1.54 14.09
CA ASP A 40 -3.22 -2.44 13.09
C ASP A 40 -3.81 -3.86 13.12
N ASN A 41 -4.18 -4.36 14.32
CA ASN A 41 -4.76 -5.70 14.45
C ASN A 41 -6.20 -5.80 13.93
N GLU A 42 -6.86 -4.69 13.68
CA GLU A 42 -8.24 -4.62 13.19
C GLU A 42 -8.32 -4.56 11.66
N LEU A 43 -7.18 -4.44 11.00
CA LEU A 43 -7.10 -4.23 9.56
C LEU A 43 -6.32 -5.32 8.85
N PHE A 44 -6.75 -5.64 7.64
CA PHE A 44 -5.91 -6.33 6.67
C PHE A 44 -5.26 -5.26 5.80
N ILE A 45 -3.93 -5.21 5.84
CA ILE A 45 -3.15 -4.13 5.20
C ILE A 45 -2.22 -4.71 4.16
N HIS A 46 -2.26 -4.14 2.95
CA HIS A 46 -1.33 -4.47 1.88
C HIS A 46 -0.75 -3.20 1.27
N GLU A 47 0.39 -3.35 0.63
CA GLU A 47 0.99 -2.31 -0.21
C GLU A 47 1.30 -2.89 -1.58
N ILE A 48 1.33 -2.03 -2.59
CA ILE A 48 1.85 -2.36 -3.92
C ILE A 48 3.10 -1.51 -4.13
N ALA A 49 4.15 -2.11 -4.64
CA ALA A 49 5.38 -1.41 -4.96
C ALA A 49 5.88 -1.82 -6.34
N ILE A 50 6.48 -0.87 -7.03
CA ILE A 50 7.13 -1.08 -8.32
C ILE A 50 8.58 -0.67 -8.18
N TYR A 51 9.49 -1.56 -8.57
CA TYR A 51 10.92 -1.33 -8.54
C TYR A 51 11.47 -1.37 -9.95
N LYS A 52 12.26 -0.38 -10.30
CA LYS A 52 13.01 -0.35 -11.54
C LYS A 52 14.44 -0.74 -11.22
N ILE A 53 14.91 -1.82 -11.82
CA ILE A 53 16.23 -2.36 -11.55
C ILE A 53 17.09 -2.39 -12.81
N SER A 54 18.41 -2.40 -12.63
CA SER A 54 19.36 -2.49 -13.73
C SER A 54 19.39 -3.90 -14.30
N THR A 55 19.05 -4.04 -15.58
CA THR A 55 19.13 -5.34 -16.25
C THR A 55 20.55 -5.89 -16.32
N PRO A 56 21.60 -5.09 -16.65
CA PRO A 56 22.96 -5.61 -16.62
C PRO A 56 23.38 -6.19 -15.27
N VAL A 57 23.06 -5.51 -14.17
CA VAL A 57 23.38 -6.01 -12.82
C VAL A 57 22.60 -7.28 -12.51
N MET A 58 21.33 -7.33 -12.87
CA MET A 58 20.51 -8.52 -12.68
C MET A 58 21.07 -9.73 -13.44
N MET A 59 21.52 -9.53 -14.64
CA MET A 59 22.08 -10.60 -15.49
C MET A 59 23.43 -11.09 -15.00
N GLU A 60 24.23 -10.23 -14.40
CA GLU A 60 25.55 -10.59 -13.82
C GLU A 60 25.42 -11.32 -12.49
N ASN A 61 24.39 -11.04 -11.71
CA ASN A 61 24.22 -11.60 -10.38
C ASN A 61 22.94 -12.45 -10.30
N PRO A 62 23.05 -13.79 -10.32
CA PRO A 62 21.89 -14.69 -10.23
C PRO A 62 21.07 -14.55 -8.94
N GLU A 63 21.66 -14.02 -7.87
CA GLU A 63 20.99 -13.83 -6.58
C GLU A 63 19.85 -12.81 -6.69
N VAL A 64 19.97 -11.83 -7.58
CA VAL A 64 18.90 -10.84 -7.81
C VAL A 64 17.62 -11.53 -8.25
N SER A 65 17.71 -12.41 -9.24
CA SER A 65 16.54 -13.15 -9.74
C SER A 65 15.97 -14.12 -8.70
N ARG A 66 16.84 -14.72 -7.87
CA ARG A 66 16.40 -15.61 -6.78
C ARG A 66 15.61 -14.85 -5.73
N VAL A 67 16.09 -13.71 -5.31
CA VAL A 67 15.41 -12.87 -4.31
C VAL A 67 14.05 -12.41 -4.84
N ILE A 68 13.97 -11.99 -6.09
CA ILE A 68 12.71 -11.59 -6.71
C ILE A 68 11.71 -12.74 -6.70
N ARG A 69 12.13 -13.93 -7.08
CA ARG A 69 11.26 -15.13 -7.08
C ARG A 69 10.80 -15.51 -5.68
N ARG A 70 11.71 -15.51 -4.70
CA ARG A 70 11.39 -15.86 -3.31
C ARG A 70 10.40 -14.89 -2.66
N SER A 71 10.45 -13.61 -3.04
CA SER A 71 9.55 -12.61 -2.51
C SER A 71 8.13 -12.70 -3.07
N GLY A 72 7.92 -13.49 -4.12
CA GLY A 72 6.64 -13.55 -4.81
C GLY A 72 6.39 -12.37 -5.74
N ALA A 73 7.41 -11.58 -6.02
CA ALA A 73 7.30 -10.45 -6.93
C ALA A 73 7.20 -10.92 -8.39
N ARG A 74 6.61 -10.08 -9.22
CA ARG A 74 6.42 -10.34 -10.64
C ARG A 74 7.29 -9.42 -11.48
N MET A 75 7.93 -9.97 -12.49
CA MET A 75 8.65 -9.18 -13.47
C MET A 75 7.67 -8.72 -14.53
N MET A 76 7.47 -7.41 -14.64
CA MET A 76 6.44 -6.83 -15.51
C MET A 76 6.98 -6.45 -16.89
N GLU A 77 8.19 -5.91 -16.93
CA GLU A 77 8.84 -5.49 -18.16
C GLU A 77 10.33 -5.74 -18.06
N VAL A 78 10.93 -6.23 -19.10
CA VAL A 78 12.38 -6.43 -19.17
C VAL A 78 12.89 -5.92 -20.51
N ASN A 79 13.87 -5.03 -20.47
CA ASN A 79 14.60 -4.59 -21.65
C ASN A 79 16.10 -4.57 -21.35
N PRO A 80 16.97 -4.30 -22.33
CA PRO A 80 18.43 -4.38 -22.12
C PRO A 80 18.98 -3.42 -21.06
N THR A 81 18.28 -2.33 -20.74
CA THR A 81 18.76 -1.33 -19.79
C THR A 81 18.14 -1.45 -18.40
N TYR A 82 16.85 -1.74 -18.33
CA TYR A 82 16.17 -1.88 -17.05
C TYR A 82 15.11 -2.98 -17.08
N ALA A 83 14.70 -3.39 -15.90
CA ALA A 83 13.55 -4.27 -15.68
C ALA A 83 12.64 -3.68 -14.61
N THR A 84 11.35 -3.92 -14.74
CA THR A 84 10.34 -3.46 -13.77
C THR A 84 9.80 -4.66 -13.01
N VAL A 85 9.84 -4.57 -11.69
CA VAL A 85 9.38 -5.62 -10.78
C VAL A 85 8.26 -5.07 -9.91
N GLN A 86 7.18 -5.84 -9.79
CA GLN A 86 6.02 -5.47 -8.96
C GLN A 86 5.84 -6.48 -7.84
N ILE A 87 5.57 -5.96 -6.65
CA ILE A 87 5.16 -6.78 -5.51
C ILE A 87 3.90 -6.19 -4.88
N ALA A 88 2.98 -7.07 -4.49
CA ALA A 88 1.84 -6.71 -3.67
C ALA A 88 1.89 -7.60 -2.43
N GLY A 89 1.96 -7.00 -1.26
CA GLY A 89 2.11 -7.76 -0.02
C GLY A 89 2.07 -6.89 1.21
N LEU A 90 2.50 -7.48 2.32
CA LEU A 90 2.59 -6.77 3.58
C LEU A 90 3.68 -5.69 3.50
N THR A 91 3.53 -4.63 4.28
CA THR A 91 4.52 -3.55 4.37
C THR A 91 5.93 -4.10 4.59
N GLU A 92 6.07 -5.10 5.47
CA GLU A 92 7.34 -5.74 5.78
C GLU A 92 7.94 -6.46 4.56
N GLU A 93 7.12 -7.17 3.79
CA GLU A 93 7.56 -7.87 2.58
C GLU A 93 8.07 -6.89 1.51
N VAL A 94 7.36 -5.79 1.33
CA VAL A 94 7.74 -4.72 0.41
C VAL A 94 9.07 -4.09 0.84
N GLN A 95 9.22 -3.82 2.13
CA GLN A 95 10.45 -3.23 2.67
C GLN A 95 11.63 -4.18 2.56
N ASN A 96 11.42 -5.47 2.81
CA ASN A 96 12.47 -6.48 2.70
C ASN A 96 12.99 -6.60 1.27
N LEU A 97 12.10 -6.59 0.28
CA LEU A 97 12.52 -6.62 -1.11
C LEU A 97 13.28 -5.36 -1.50
N PHE A 98 12.82 -4.19 -1.04
CA PHE A 98 13.54 -2.94 -1.25
C PHE A 98 14.96 -3.02 -0.70
N ASN A 99 15.13 -3.47 0.53
CA ASN A 99 16.43 -3.58 1.17
C ASN A 99 17.36 -4.53 0.41
N ALA A 100 16.83 -5.67 -0.03
CA ALA A 100 17.59 -6.65 -0.79
C ALA A 100 18.05 -6.09 -2.16
N LEU A 101 17.16 -5.49 -2.91
CA LEU A 101 17.51 -4.90 -4.21
C LEU A 101 18.47 -3.74 -4.08
N ASN A 102 18.30 -2.93 -3.04
CA ASN A 102 19.22 -1.83 -2.77
C ASN A 102 20.64 -2.33 -2.39
N SER A 103 20.71 -3.43 -1.64
CA SER A 103 21.99 -4.02 -1.24
C SER A 103 22.79 -4.59 -2.43
N PHE A 104 22.08 -5.04 -3.48
CA PHE A 104 22.74 -5.51 -4.72
C PHE A 104 23.22 -4.35 -5.60
N GLY A 105 22.85 -3.11 -5.28
CA GLY A 105 23.17 -1.95 -6.09
C GLY A 105 22.47 -1.90 -7.45
N CYS A 106 21.39 -2.66 -7.62
CA CYS A 106 20.66 -2.73 -8.90
C CYS A 106 19.43 -1.82 -8.95
N LEU A 107 19.04 -1.22 -7.84
CA LEU A 107 17.84 -0.42 -7.76
C LEU A 107 18.06 0.97 -8.40
N LEU A 108 17.28 1.27 -9.45
CA LEU A 108 17.34 2.54 -10.15
C LEU A 108 16.27 3.52 -9.67
N GLN A 109 15.08 3.01 -9.43
CA GLN A 109 13.93 3.80 -9.01
C GLN A 109 12.91 2.89 -8.33
N TYR A 110 12.13 3.44 -7.43
CA TYR A 110 11.02 2.70 -6.85
C TYR A 110 9.85 3.63 -6.56
N SER A 111 8.66 3.04 -6.50
CA SER A 111 7.44 3.74 -6.13
C SER A 111 6.56 2.80 -5.31
N ARG A 112 5.96 3.32 -4.26
CA ARG A 112 5.04 2.57 -3.39
C ARG A 112 3.68 3.24 -3.38
N SER A 113 2.62 2.43 -3.38
CA SER A 113 1.25 2.93 -3.30
C SER A 113 0.90 3.51 -1.93
N GLY A 114 1.71 3.19 -0.91
CA GLY A 114 1.30 3.35 0.46
C GLY A 114 0.38 2.21 0.91
N ARG A 115 -0.03 2.24 2.16
CA ARG A 115 -0.82 1.17 2.77
C ARG A 115 -2.26 1.24 2.31
N ILE A 116 -2.76 0.11 1.80
CA ILE A 116 -4.15 -0.10 1.44
C ILE A 116 -4.74 -1.04 2.49
N ALA A 117 -5.90 -0.68 3.04
CA ALA A 117 -6.45 -1.40 4.17
C ALA A 117 -7.93 -1.69 3.99
N VAL A 118 -8.35 -2.86 4.47
CA VAL A 118 -9.76 -3.21 4.66
C VAL A 118 -9.94 -3.72 6.08
N THR A 119 -11.12 -3.54 6.64
CA THR A 119 -11.42 -4.02 7.98
C THR A 119 -11.49 -5.54 8.01
N ARG A 120 -11.15 -6.14 9.13
CA ARG A 120 -11.28 -7.59 9.34
C ARG A 120 -12.70 -8.00 9.75
N SER A 121 -13.60 -7.03 9.91
CA SER A 121 -15.01 -7.29 10.20
C SER A 121 -15.82 -7.48 8.93
N MET A 122 -17.02 -8.05 9.06
CA MET A 122 -17.97 -8.20 7.95
C MET A 122 -18.51 -6.85 7.47
N ASP A 123 -18.46 -5.84 8.29
CA ASP A 123 -19.09 -4.55 8.03
C ASP A 123 -18.07 -3.53 7.51
N GLU A 124 -18.50 -2.74 6.54
CA GLU A 124 -17.76 -1.60 6.03
C GLU A 124 -18.52 -0.33 6.39
N PRO A 125 -18.01 0.49 7.35
CA PRO A 125 -18.75 1.65 7.84
C PRO A 125 -19.17 2.64 6.75
N VAL A 126 -18.30 2.86 5.77
CA VAL A 126 -18.62 3.79 4.66
C VAL A 126 -19.73 3.22 3.77
N SER A 127 -19.68 1.94 3.48
CA SER A 127 -20.70 1.26 2.68
C SER A 127 -22.05 1.30 3.37
N GLU A 128 -22.08 1.05 4.68
CA GLU A 128 -23.32 1.16 5.47
C GLU A 128 -23.87 2.58 5.46
N TYR A 129 -23.02 3.57 5.65
CA TYR A 129 -23.41 4.97 5.64
C TYR A 129 -24.03 5.36 4.29
N LEU A 130 -23.39 5.01 3.20
CA LEU A 130 -23.89 5.30 1.86
C LEU A 130 -25.20 4.57 1.57
N HIS A 131 -25.33 3.34 2.04
CA HIS A 131 -26.56 2.56 1.87
C HIS A 131 -27.73 3.18 2.63
N LYS A 132 -27.53 3.55 3.88
CA LYS A 132 -28.56 4.21 4.71
C LYS A 132 -29.02 5.54 4.09
N ASN A 133 -28.10 6.33 3.59
CA ASN A 133 -28.44 7.62 2.98
C ASN A 133 -29.07 7.50 1.60
N LYS A 134 -28.90 6.37 0.93
CA LYS A 134 -29.50 6.11 -0.38
C LYS A 134 -31.00 5.82 -0.27
N ASN A 135 -31.45 5.37 0.89
CA ASN A 135 -32.84 5.01 1.17
C ASN A 135 -33.64 6.14 1.81
N MET A 136 -33.00 7.29 2.01
CA MET A 136 -33.65 8.52 2.44
C MET A 136 -33.91 9.42 1.23
#